data_8d600f2def801799f970d17aab76f78e
#
_entry.id   8d600f2def801799f970d17aab76f78e
#
_cell.length_a   1.000
_cell.length_b   1.000
_cell.length_c   1.000
_cell.angle_alpha   90.00
_cell.angle_beta   90.00
_cell.angle_gamma   90.00
#
_symmetry.space_group_name_H-M   'P 1'
#
loop_
_entity.id
_entity.type
_entity.pdbx_description
1 polymer ?
#
loop_
_entity_poly.entity_id
_entity_poly.type
_entity_poly.pdbx_seq_one_letter_code
_entity_poly.pdbx_strand_id
1 'polypeptide(L)'
;GLSEDGDLMAVTVDPEDNPFGHKIYLSGNGKIKPALAERDRFIARLSLRKDVWWAKPLARTEAAGCEVEQVHGVIEERGGKYYLKSAEKNSRMDYLLDEIGSSQTGDFVKVALIGERKFKQAKIIKNYGSFNLSKATDLIILEKYGISDVFPESVLKEASRLKGYCPAGREDLTRLPLVTIDGDDSKDFDDAVYAEKTNGGFHLVVAIADVACYVLPGAELDREAYRRGNSVYLPGLVVPMLPEILSNDLCSLRPGKIRPCLACSMQIDNDGNLLSYEFCRALMKSAARLTYREVQNAFEGRHSLQTQGLFKTVIQPLYEAYFALRKARERRGSLELDPVEVKVKLDAGGNILCVGRAEHFLSHEIVEEFMIAANVSAAKRLEQSKLPVMFRVHDKPLEEKLKDFAPLLHSLHM
;
A
#
# COMPACT_ATOMS: atom_id res chain seq x y z
N GLY A 1 6.26 -27.00 7.48
CA GLY A 1 5.09 -27.06 6.59
C GLY A 1 5.07 -28.33 5.75
N LEU A 2 4.08 -28.48 4.88
CA LEU A 2 3.98 -29.57 3.90
C LEU A 2 4.33 -29.05 2.50
N SER A 3 4.99 -29.88 1.68
CA SER A 3 5.15 -29.62 0.25
C SER A 3 3.82 -29.84 -0.49
N GLU A 4 3.75 -29.49 -1.77
CA GLU A 4 2.60 -29.77 -2.63
C GLU A 4 2.34 -31.29 -2.77
N ASP A 5 3.39 -32.11 -2.63
CA ASP A 5 3.33 -33.58 -2.67
C ASP A 5 3.06 -34.21 -1.28
N GLY A 6 2.86 -33.41 -0.25
CA GLY A 6 2.57 -33.87 1.11
C GLY A 6 3.79 -34.22 1.96
N ASP A 7 5.01 -33.95 1.49
CA ASP A 7 6.23 -34.19 2.26
C ASP A 7 6.45 -33.11 3.31
N LEU A 8 6.97 -33.53 4.49
CA LEU A 8 7.32 -32.61 5.57
C LEU A 8 8.56 -31.79 5.20
N MET A 9 8.42 -30.47 5.29
CA MET A 9 9.49 -29.52 5.00
C MET A 9 9.88 -28.68 6.20
N ALA A 10 11.15 -28.29 6.25
CA ALA A 10 11.71 -27.34 7.20
C ALA A 10 12.30 -26.13 6.47
N VAL A 11 12.42 -25.03 7.17
CA VAL A 11 13.15 -23.82 6.76
C VAL A 11 14.17 -23.48 7.84
N THR A 12 15.28 -22.86 7.48
CA THR A 12 16.24 -22.34 8.45
C THR A 12 15.64 -21.15 9.19
N VAL A 13 15.98 -21.00 10.47
CA VAL A 13 15.51 -19.89 11.29
C VAL A 13 16.19 -18.59 10.87
N ASP A 14 17.46 -18.66 10.48
CA ASP A 14 18.20 -17.54 9.94
C ASP A 14 18.29 -17.68 8.41
N PRO A 15 17.83 -16.69 7.63
CA PRO A 15 17.97 -16.70 6.18
C PRO A 15 19.42 -16.76 5.70
N GLU A 16 20.38 -16.23 6.47
CA GLU A 16 21.81 -16.28 6.15
C GLU A 16 22.38 -17.71 6.26
N ASP A 17 21.79 -18.56 7.10
CA ASP A 17 22.16 -19.96 7.23
C ASP A 17 21.65 -20.86 6.08
N ASN A 18 20.83 -20.32 5.18
CA ASN A 18 20.37 -21.02 3.98
C ASN A 18 20.82 -20.28 2.70
N PRO A 19 22.12 -20.19 2.43
CA PRO A 19 22.66 -19.41 1.32
C PRO A 19 22.24 -19.90 -0.08
N PHE A 20 21.56 -21.07 -0.16
CA PHE A 20 21.20 -21.71 -1.43
C PHE A 20 19.71 -21.67 -1.76
N GLY A 21 18.85 -21.13 -0.86
CA GLY A 21 17.40 -21.02 -1.12
C GLY A 21 16.68 -22.36 -1.35
N HIS A 22 17.30 -23.50 -0.97
CA HIS A 22 16.76 -24.81 -1.28
C HIS A 22 15.69 -25.26 -0.28
N LYS A 23 14.72 -26.01 -0.79
CA LYS A 23 13.74 -26.73 0.04
C LYS A 23 14.47 -27.80 0.86
N ILE A 24 14.23 -27.84 2.17
CA ILE A 24 14.81 -28.82 3.10
C ILE A 24 13.72 -29.79 3.50
N TYR A 25 13.89 -31.06 3.17
CA TYR A 25 12.93 -32.12 3.52
C TYR A 25 13.30 -32.75 4.87
N LEU A 26 12.29 -33.15 5.64
CA LEU A 26 12.49 -33.82 6.92
C LEU A 26 12.63 -35.33 6.74
N SER A 27 13.70 -35.91 7.22
CA SER A 27 13.92 -37.37 7.23
C SER A 27 13.24 -38.01 8.47
N GLY A 28 11.90 -37.99 8.54
CA GLY A 28 11.12 -38.49 9.66
C GLY A 28 11.28 -37.67 10.96
N ASN A 29 10.50 -38.01 11.99
CA ASN A 29 10.50 -37.27 13.28
C ASN A 29 11.72 -37.62 14.19
N GLY A 30 12.61 -38.48 13.75
CA GLY A 30 13.74 -38.90 14.57
C GLY A 30 13.30 -39.59 15.90
N LYS A 31 14.09 -39.32 16.97
CA LYS A 31 13.77 -39.78 18.33
C LYS A 31 13.03 -38.74 19.18
N ILE A 32 12.57 -37.64 18.55
CA ILE A 32 11.93 -36.53 19.27
C ILE A 32 10.49 -36.89 19.66
N LYS A 33 10.19 -36.80 20.95
CA LYS A 33 8.86 -37.02 21.53
C LYS A 33 8.44 -35.76 22.29
N PRO A 34 7.18 -35.28 22.15
CA PRO A 34 6.18 -35.69 21.15
C PRO A 34 6.67 -35.39 19.73
N ALA A 35 6.00 -35.92 18.70
CA ALA A 35 6.34 -35.67 17.31
C ALA A 35 6.35 -34.18 16.99
N LEU A 36 7.23 -33.78 16.05
CA LEU A 36 7.31 -32.38 15.62
C LEU A 36 5.99 -31.93 15.01
N ALA A 37 5.52 -30.78 15.45
CA ALA A 37 4.35 -30.10 14.90
C ALA A 37 4.79 -28.96 13.94
N GLU A 38 3.84 -28.45 13.20
CA GLU A 38 4.06 -27.25 12.38
C GLU A 38 4.52 -26.08 13.26
N ARG A 39 5.53 -25.34 12.79
CA ARG A 39 6.20 -24.23 13.48
C ARG A 39 7.09 -24.61 14.68
N ASP A 40 7.29 -25.87 14.97
CA ASP A 40 8.31 -26.27 15.96
C ASP A 40 9.69 -25.88 15.47
N ARG A 41 10.53 -25.36 16.38
CA ARG A 41 11.94 -25.12 16.17
C ARG A 41 12.75 -26.29 16.69
N PHE A 42 13.73 -26.73 15.92
CA PHE A 42 14.57 -27.88 16.29
C PHE A 42 15.96 -27.78 15.68
N ILE A 43 16.91 -28.35 16.36
CA ILE A 43 18.26 -28.55 15.82
C ILE A 43 18.22 -29.82 14.97
N ALA A 44 18.74 -29.71 13.75
CA ALA A 44 18.81 -30.84 12.83
C ALA A 44 20.21 -31.01 12.24
N ARG A 45 20.54 -32.25 11.88
CA ARG A 45 21.69 -32.52 11.02
C ARG A 45 21.25 -32.47 9.57
N LEU A 46 21.86 -31.57 8.80
CA LEU A 46 21.63 -31.48 7.37
C LEU A 46 22.47 -32.48 6.61
N SER A 47 21.93 -33.04 5.55
CA SER A 47 22.65 -33.93 4.61
C SER A 47 22.13 -33.68 3.20
N LEU A 48 23.04 -33.55 2.23
CA LEU A 48 22.71 -33.46 0.82
C LEU A 48 22.67 -34.86 0.20
N ARG A 49 21.54 -35.23 -0.45
CA ARG A 49 21.37 -36.50 -1.15
C ARG A 49 20.75 -36.25 -2.49
N LYS A 50 21.41 -36.60 -3.58
CA LYS A 50 20.93 -36.39 -4.95
C LYS A 50 20.40 -34.96 -5.19
N ASP A 51 21.22 -33.97 -4.80
CA ASP A 51 20.93 -32.54 -4.90
C ASP A 51 19.71 -32.03 -4.10
N VAL A 52 19.23 -32.83 -3.13
CA VAL A 52 18.12 -32.49 -2.24
C VAL A 52 18.64 -32.46 -0.79
N TRP A 53 18.33 -31.38 -0.08
CA TRP A 53 18.66 -31.22 1.33
C TRP A 53 17.69 -31.96 2.23
N TRP A 54 18.24 -32.75 3.15
CA TRP A 54 17.48 -33.49 4.15
C TRP A 54 17.90 -33.06 5.54
N ALA A 55 16.94 -32.76 6.40
CA ALA A 55 17.13 -32.45 7.81
C ALA A 55 16.72 -33.66 8.67
N LYS A 56 17.66 -34.20 9.46
CA LYS A 56 17.35 -35.16 10.50
C LYS A 56 17.26 -34.46 11.84
N PRO A 57 16.05 -34.37 12.45
CA PRO A 57 15.89 -33.71 13.73
C PRO A 57 16.70 -34.38 14.84
N LEU A 58 17.42 -33.61 15.65
CA LEU A 58 18.27 -34.07 16.74
C LEU A 58 17.63 -33.75 18.10
N ALA A 59 17.21 -32.53 18.28
CA ALA A 59 16.58 -32.06 19.51
C ALA A 59 15.59 -30.91 19.18
N ARG A 60 14.46 -30.84 19.88
CA ARG A 60 13.61 -29.66 19.87
C ARG A 60 14.35 -28.60 20.67
N THR A 61 14.58 -27.43 20.12
CA THR A 61 15.03 -26.28 20.89
C THR A 61 13.84 -25.86 21.75
N GLU A 62 14.07 -25.67 23.03
CA GLU A 62 13.05 -25.07 23.89
C GLU A 62 12.53 -23.83 23.17
N ALA A 63 11.23 -23.81 22.98
CA ALA A 63 10.61 -22.80 22.16
C ALA A 63 11.00 -21.41 22.65
N ALA A 64 11.65 -20.67 21.80
CA ALA A 64 11.31 -19.26 21.77
C ALA A 64 9.84 -19.22 21.37
N GLY A 65 8.96 -19.24 22.42
CA GLY A 65 7.50 -19.17 22.31
C GLY A 65 6.88 -20.32 21.52
N CYS A 66 6.29 -21.27 22.20
CA CYS A 66 5.01 -21.77 21.75
C CYS A 66 4.20 -20.50 21.49
N GLU A 67 3.95 -20.15 20.21
CA GLU A 67 3.05 -19.02 19.92
C GLU A 67 1.73 -19.42 20.55
N VAL A 68 1.46 -18.84 21.72
CA VAL A 68 0.20 -19.01 22.40
C VAL A 68 -0.83 -18.51 21.40
N GLU A 69 -1.69 -19.39 20.94
CA GLU A 69 -2.74 -19.03 19.99
C GLU A 69 -3.45 -17.80 20.53
N GLN A 70 -3.45 -16.73 19.74
CA GLN A 70 -4.00 -15.44 20.15
C GLN A 70 -5.25 -15.18 19.33
N VAL A 71 -6.31 -14.73 20.00
CA VAL A 71 -7.61 -14.49 19.38
C VAL A 71 -8.10 -13.10 19.79
N HIS A 72 -8.75 -12.42 18.85
CA HIS A 72 -9.43 -11.15 19.11
C HIS A 72 -10.92 -11.38 19.28
N GLY A 73 -11.54 -10.61 20.14
CA GLY A 73 -12.98 -10.68 20.33
C GLY A 73 -13.51 -9.64 21.29
N VAL A 74 -14.79 -9.71 21.53
CA VAL A 74 -15.53 -8.81 22.44
C VAL A 74 -15.87 -9.56 23.73
N ILE A 75 -15.72 -8.90 24.85
CA ILE A 75 -16.13 -9.44 26.15
C ILE A 75 -17.64 -9.43 26.24
N GLU A 76 -18.25 -10.61 26.46
CA GLU A 76 -19.66 -10.76 26.76
C GLU A 76 -19.83 -11.39 28.18
N GLU A 77 -20.83 -10.93 28.91
CA GLU A 77 -21.23 -11.54 30.19
C GLU A 77 -22.47 -12.43 30.02
N ARG A 78 -22.40 -13.67 30.49
CA ARG A 78 -23.50 -14.62 30.43
C ARG A 78 -23.53 -15.42 31.72
N GLY A 79 -24.61 -15.28 32.52
CA GLY A 79 -24.81 -16.01 33.76
C GLY A 79 -23.71 -15.77 34.81
N GLY A 80 -23.20 -14.55 34.94
CA GLY A 80 -22.15 -14.18 35.89
C GLY A 80 -20.75 -14.65 35.52
N LYS A 81 -20.55 -15.12 34.28
CA LYS A 81 -19.24 -15.49 33.72
C LYS A 81 -18.95 -14.67 32.48
N TYR A 82 -17.67 -14.41 32.26
CA TYR A 82 -17.23 -13.65 31.12
C TYR A 82 -16.69 -14.55 29.99
N TYR A 83 -17.07 -14.25 28.79
CA TYR A 83 -16.69 -14.98 27.59
C TYR A 83 -16.10 -14.02 26.55
N LEU A 84 -15.09 -14.49 25.81
CA LEU A 84 -14.65 -13.84 24.60
C LEU A 84 -15.50 -14.35 23.43
N LYS A 85 -16.28 -13.48 22.83
CA LYS A 85 -16.91 -13.73 21.53
C LYS A 85 -15.89 -13.42 20.45
N SER A 86 -15.40 -14.47 19.77
CA SER A 86 -14.36 -14.30 18.75
C SER A 86 -14.83 -13.43 17.61
N ALA A 87 -13.94 -12.51 17.16
CA ALA A 87 -14.11 -11.71 15.96
C ALA A 87 -13.68 -12.44 14.67
N GLU A 88 -13.12 -13.63 14.78
CA GLU A 88 -12.67 -14.40 13.61
C GLU A 88 -13.85 -15.05 12.89
N LYS A 89 -13.90 -14.85 11.56
CA LYS A 89 -15.02 -15.27 10.69
C LYS A 89 -15.37 -16.77 10.78
N ASN A 90 -14.40 -17.61 11.09
CA ASN A 90 -14.57 -19.07 11.13
C ASN A 90 -14.60 -19.65 12.54
N SER A 91 -14.46 -18.85 13.58
CA SER A 91 -14.54 -19.31 14.96
C SER A 91 -16.00 -19.40 15.40
N ARG A 92 -16.47 -20.63 15.66
CA ARG A 92 -17.79 -20.89 16.27
C ARG A 92 -17.70 -21.06 17.79
N MET A 93 -16.52 -20.85 18.38
CA MET A 93 -16.27 -21.08 19.78
C MET A 93 -16.13 -19.78 20.55
N ASP A 94 -16.86 -19.65 21.63
CA ASP A 94 -16.65 -18.63 22.65
C ASP A 94 -15.65 -19.20 23.68
N TYR A 95 -14.73 -18.36 24.14
CA TYR A 95 -13.70 -18.77 25.09
C TYR A 95 -14.02 -18.21 26.48
N LEU A 96 -13.98 -19.05 27.52
CA LEU A 96 -14.15 -18.61 28.91
C LEU A 96 -12.94 -17.70 29.30
N LEU A 97 -13.24 -16.54 29.84
CA LEU A 97 -12.25 -15.62 30.41
C LEU A 97 -12.13 -15.88 31.91
N ASP A 98 -10.95 -16.18 32.40
CA ASP A 98 -10.71 -16.42 33.84
C ASP A 98 -10.87 -15.12 34.62
N GLU A 99 -10.31 -14.05 34.13
CA GLU A 99 -10.35 -12.71 34.72
C GLU A 99 -10.43 -11.64 33.64
N ILE A 100 -11.21 -10.59 33.84
CA ILE A 100 -11.30 -9.46 32.93
C ILE A 100 -10.45 -8.24 33.38
N GLY A 101 -9.91 -8.28 34.63
CA GLY A 101 -9.09 -7.20 35.18
C GLY A 101 -9.82 -5.85 35.17
N SER A 102 -9.21 -4.84 34.58
CA SER A 102 -9.80 -3.51 34.38
C SER A 102 -10.71 -3.39 33.16
N SER A 103 -10.91 -4.47 32.39
CA SER A 103 -11.76 -4.48 31.21
C SER A 103 -13.23 -4.57 31.58
N GLN A 104 -14.10 -4.18 30.64
CA GLN A 104 -15.56 -4.18 30.83
C GLN A 104 -16.26 -5.01 29.74
N THR A 105 -17.47 -5.43 30.00
CA THR A 105 -18.36 -6.04 29.00
C THR A 105 -18.52 -5.07 27.83
N GLY A 106 -18.34 -5.57 26.59
CA GLY A 106 -18.34 -4.74 25.38
C GLY A 106 -16.96 -4.25 24.94
N ASP A 107 -15.90 -4.46 25.75
CA ASP A 107 -14.54 -4.13 25.32
C ASP A 107 -14.05 -5.12 24.26
N PHE A 108 -13.32 -4.59 23.29
CA PHE A 108 -12.56 -5.35 22.31
C PHE A 108 -11.19 -5.67 22.88
N VAL A 109 -10.86 -6.95 22.94
CA VAL A 109 -9.65 -7.44 23.59
C VAL A 109 -8.93 -8.47 22.73
N LYS A 110 -7.62 -8.57 22.96
CA LYS A 110 -6.77 -9.65 22.49
C LYS A 110 -6.50 -10.59 23.65
N VAL A 111 -6.67 -11.87 23.43
CA VAL A 111 -6.45 -12.90 24.42
C VAL A 111 -5.43 -13.93 23.96
N ALA A 112 -4.74 -14.51 24.91
CA ALA A 112 -3.94 -15.72 24.76
C ALA A 112 -4.77 -16.92 25.15
N LEU A 113 -4.82 -17.96 24.31
CA LEU A 113 -5.50 -19.21 24.63
C LEU A 113 -4.53 -20.14 25.38
N ILE A 114 -4.90 -20.51 26.60
CA ILE A 114 -4.09 -21.35 27.48
C ILE A 114 -4.84 -22.68 27.69
N GLY A 115 -4.15 -23.83 27.59
CA GLY A 115 -4.73 -25.15 27.86
C GLY A 115 -4.73 -26.08 26.66
N GLU A 116 -5.19 -27.31 26.85
CA GLU A 116 -5.27 -28.36 25.84
C GLU A 116 -6.52 -28.21 24.94
N ARG A 117 -6.47 -28.79 23.73
CA ARG A 117 -7.44 -28.62 22.62
C ARG A 117 -8.91 -28.60 22.94
N LYS A 118 -9.37 -29.20 24.08
CA LYS A 118 -10.78 -29.29 24.41
C LYS A 118 -11.28 -28.29 25.50
N PHE A 119 -10.36 -27.66 26.24
CA PHE A 119 -10.70 -26.72 27.32
C PHE A 119 -9.69 -25.56 27.31
N LYS A 120 -9.76 -24.71 26.28
CA LYS A 120 -8.93 -23.50 26.21
C LYS A 120 -9.57 -22.41 27.05
N GLN A 121 -8.84 -21.89 28.03
CA GLN A 121 -9.15 -20.68 28.76
C GLN A 121 -8.50 -19.50 28.05
N ALA A 122 -9.13 -18.35 28.07
CA ALA A 122 -8.63 -17.15 27.45
C ALA A 122 -8.15 -16.16 28.52
N LYS A 123 -6.90 -15.71 28.39
CA LYS A 123 -6.32 -14.66 29.24
C LYS A 123 -6.14 -13.39 28.43
N ILE A 124 -6.67 -12.28 28.92
CA ILE A 124 -6.53 -10.97 28.26
C ILE A 124 -5.05 -10.55 28.30
N ILE A 125 -4.48 -10.25 27.13
CA ILE A 125 -3.12 -9.71 26.97
C ILE A 125 -3.13 -8.25 26.55
N LYS A 126 -4.19 -7.78 25.90
CA LYS A 126 -4.34 -6.38 25.52
C LYS A 126 -5.82 -5.99 25.47
N ASN A 127 -6.16 -4.85 26.04
CA ASN A 127 -7.48 -4.24 25.91
C ASN A 127 -7.39 -3.01 24.99
N TYR A 128 -8.26 -2.96 24.00
CA TYR A 128 -8.36 -1.86 23.02
C TYR A 128 -9.50 -0.89 23.33
N GLY A 129 -10.23 -1.12 24.43
CA GLY A 129 -11.39 -0.34 24.85
C GLY A 129 -12.70 -0.77 24.22
N SER A 130 -13.71 0.09 24.27
CA SER A 130 -15.04 -0.21 23.77
C SER A 130 -15.03 -0.66 22.31
N PHE A 131 -15.79 -1.72 22.01
CA PHE A 131 -15.84 -2.29 20.67
C PHE A 131 -16.36 -1.27 19.65
N ASN A 132 -15.54 -1.07 18.61
CA ASN A 132 -15.92 -0.38 17.40
C ASN A 132 -15.53 -1.25 16.21
N LEU A 133 -16.46 -1.59 15.36
CA LEU A 133 -16.28 -2.57 14.28
C LEU A 133 -15.14 -2.15 13.32
N SER A 134 -15.06 -0.88 12.94
CA SER A 134 -14.04 -0.40 12.03
C SER A 134 -12.66 -0.50 12.67
N LYS A 135 -12.47 0.08 13.87
CA LYS A 135 -11.19 0.02 14.60
C LYS A 135 -10.75 -1.42 14.90
N ALA A 136 -11.69 -2.27 15.29
CA ALA A 136 -11.41 -3.68 15.55
C ALA A 136 -10.94 -4.40 14.30
N THR A 137 -11.57 -4.14 13.16
CA THR A 137 -11.20 -4.72 11.87
C THR A 137 -9.80 -4.25 11.45
N ASP A 138 -9.50 -2.95 11.55
CA ASP A 138 -8.20 -2.39 11.22
C ASP A 138 -7.09 -3.04 12.07
N LEU A 139 -7.29 -3.14 13.40
CA LEU A 139 -6.33 -3.76 14.31
C LEU A 139 -6.09 -5.25 13.99
N ILE A 140 -7.14 -6.01 13.71
CA ILE A 140 -7.02 -7.43 13.32
C ILE A 140 -6.20 -7.55 12.03
N ILE A 141 -6.45 -6.68 11.05
CA ILE A 141 -5.72 -6.68 9.78
C ILE A 141 -4.23 -6.37 10.03
N LEU A 142 -3.93 -5.31 10.78
CA LEU A 142 -2.55 -4.94 11.09
C LEU A 142 -1.78 -6.09 11.76
N GLU A 143 -2.37 -6.72 12.77
CA GLU A 143 -1.74 -7.84 13.47
C GLU A 143 -1.61 -9.09 12.59
N LYS A 144 -2.65 -9.43 11.83
CA LYS A 144 -2.63 -10.60 10.94
C LYS A 144 -1.51 -10.53 9.91
N TYR A 145 -1.23 -9.33 9.42
CA TYR A 145 -0.18 -9.12 8.41
C TYR A 145 1.15 -8.61 9.01
N GLY A 146 1.26 -8.54 10.34
CA GLY A 146 2.47 -8.08 11.02
C GLY A 146 2.83 -6.62 10.73
N ILE A 147 1.82 -5.79 10.43
CA ILE A 147 2.01 -4.38 10.08
C ILE A 147 2.07 -3.55 11.37
N SER A 148 3.20 -2.86 11.59
CA SER A 148 3.35 -1.96 12.74
C SER A 148 2.86 -0.56 12.39
N ASP A 149 1.96 -0.02 13.20
CA ASP A 149 1.47 1.36 13.13
C ASP A 149 2.38 2.36 13.85
N VAL A 150 3.39 1.88 14.57
CA VAL A 150 4.34 2.69 15.34
C VAL A 150 5.69 2.75 14.65
N PHE A 151 6.26 3.95 14.56
CA PHE A 151 7.64 4.12 14.09
C PHE A 151 8.63 3.96 15.23
N PRO A 152 9.82 3.36 14.99
CA PRO A 152 10.92 3.35 15.95
C PRO A 152 11.33 4.76 16.36
N GLU A 153 11.77 4.91 17.62
CA GLU A 153 12.19 6.21 18.15
C GLU A 153 13.36 6.82 17.39
N SER A 154 14.30 5.99 16.90
CA SER A 154 15.42 6.43 16.06
C SER A 154 14.95 7.12 14.77
N VAL A 155 13.93 6.55 14.11
CA VAL A 155 13.30 7.10 12.90
C VAL A 155 12.61 8.43 13.18
N LEU A 156 11.85 8.52 14.27
CA LEU A 156 11.18 9.77 14.67
C LEU A 156 12.19 10.86 15.04
N LYS A 157 13.28 10.50 15.70
CA LYS A 157 14.39 11.43 16.00
C LYS A 157 15.08 11.94 14.73
N GLU A 158 15.31 11.07 13.76
CA GLU A 158 15.88 11.49 12.47
C GLU A 158 14.90 12.43 11.74
N ALA A 159 13.64 12.05 11.61
CA ALA A 159 12.60 12.85 10.96
C ALA A 159 12.47 14.26 11.57
N SER A 160 12.52 14.37 12.92
CA SER A 160 12.42 15.66 13.62
C SER A 160 13.60 16.61 13.40
N ARG A 161 14.76 16.09 12.95
CA ARG A 161 15.97 16.87 12.64
C ARG A 161 16.01 17.41 11.24
N LEU A 162 15.13 16.92 10.35
CA LEU A 162 15.08 17.36 8.96
C LEU A 162 14.67 18.84 8.91
N LYS A 163 15.46 19.63 8.17
CA LYS A 163 15.22 21.07 8.00
C LYS A 163 15.42 21.41 6.54
N GLY A 164 14.38 21.98 5.93
CA GLY A 164 14.47 22.54 4.61
C GLY A 164 15.04 21.58 3.57
N TYR A 165 15.44 22.11 2.44
CA TYR A 165 16.03 21.40 1.32
C TYR A 165 17.23 22.17 0.78
N CYS A 166 18.13 21.48 0.08
CA CYS A 166 19.22 22.15 -0.64
C CYS A 166 18.72 22.59 -2.03
N PRO A 167 18.71 23.91 -2.32
CA PRO A 167 18.29 24.42 -3.62
C PRO A 167 19.34 24.25 -4.73
N ALA A 168 20.60 23.96 -4.38
CA ALA A 168 21.69 23.88 -5.35
C ALA A 168 21.46 22.78 -6.40
N GLY A 169 21.69 23.11 -7.67
CA GLY A 169 21.56 22.18 -8.79
C GLY A 169 20.10 21.83 -9.14
N ARG A 170 19.13 22.64 -8.70
CA ARG A 170 17.71 22.49 -9.02
C ARG A 170 17.24 23.58 -9.97
N GLU A 171 16.42 23.20 -10.94
CA GLU A 171 15.75 24.16 -11.82
C GLU A 171 14.62 24.89 -11.09
N ASP A 172 14.36 26.11 -11.46
CA ASP A 172 13.29 26.94 -10.89
C ASP A 172 12.01 26.84 -11.72
N LEU A 173 11.05 26.00 -11.27
CA LEU A 173 9.72 25.87 -11.82
C LEU A 173 8.65 26.60 -10.96
N THR A 174 9.06 27.46 -10.04
CA THR A 174 8.12 28.14 -9.11
C THR A 174 7.16 29.11 -9.79
N ARG A 175 7.44 29.50 -11.05
CA ARG A 175 6.59 30.37 -11.86
C ARG A 175 5.54 29.61 -12.68
N LEU A 176 5.72 28.29 -12.89
CA LEU A 176 4.73 27.47 -13.54
C LEU A 176 3.54 27.25 -12.59
N PRO A 177 2.31 27.47 -13.04
CA PRO A 177 1.12 27.27 -12.20
C PRO A 177 0.74 25.79 -12.09
N LEU A 178 1.68 24.97 -11.61
CA LEU A 178 1.46 23.58 -11.27
C LEU A 178 0.38 23.47 -10.20
N VAL A 179 -0.52 22.52 -10.32
CA VAL A 179 -1.59 22.24 -9.34
C VAL A 179 -1.54 20.80 -8.89
N THR A 180 -1.90 20.53 -7.64
CA THR A 180 -2.19 19.17 -7.16
C THR A 180 -3.69 18.92 -7.27
N ILE A 181 -4.08 17.69 -7.66
CA ILE A 181 -5.49 17.29 -7.83
C ILE A 181 -5.66 15.95 -7.11
N ASP A 182 -6.38 15.98 -5.98
CA ASP A 182 -6.44 14.85 -5.06
C ASP A 182 -7.85 14.62 -4.50
N GLY A 183 -8.01 13.56 -3.71
CA GLY A 183 -9.22 13.33 -2.92
C GLY A 183 -9.46 14.42 -1.86
N ASP A 184 -10.71 14.54 -1.40
CA ASP A 184 -11.10 15.56 -0.41
C ASP A 184 -10.29 15.44 0.89
N ASP A 185 -9.98 14.23 1.32
CA ASP A 185 -9.33 13.90 2.60
C ASP A 185 -7.81 13.80 2.51
N SER A 186 -7.21 13.93 1.31
CA SER A 186 -5.78 13.79 1.08
C SER A 186 -4.98 14.91 1.75
N LYS A 187 -3.82 14.55 2.33
CA LYS A 187 -2.86 15.49 2.95
C LYS A 187 -1.46 15.35 2.36
N ASP A 188 -1.18 14.24 1.73
CA ASP A 188 0.04 13.81 1.09
C ASP A 188 -0.08 14.08 -0.42
N PHE A 189 0.27 15.30 -0.83
CA PHE A 189 0.23 15.70 -2.24
C PHE A 189 1.56 15.33 -2.89
N ASP A 190 1.61 14.16 -3.51
CA ASP A 190 2.84 13.59 -4.05
C ASP A 190 3.13 14.02 -5.48
N ASP A 191 2.11 14.42 -6.25
CA ASP A 191 2.22 14.85 -7.63
C ASP A 191 1.53 16.18 -7.91
N ALA A 192 2.08 16.92 -8.87
CA ALA A 192 1.49 18.13 -9.39
C ALA A 192 1.63 18.14 -10.92
N VAL A 193 0.61 18.67 -11.58
CA VAL A 193 0.49 18.65 -13.03
C VAL A 193 0.33 20.03 -13.63
N TYR A 194 0.82 20.21 -14.84
CA TYR A 194 0.68 21.40 -15.66
C TYR A 194 0.57 21.01 -17.12
N ALA A 195 -0.20 21.77 -17.88
CA ALA A 195 -0.24 21.68 -19.33
C ALA A 195 -0.37 23.06 -19.95
N GLU A 196 0.27 23.25 -21.10
CA GLU A 196 0.03 24.39 -21.97
C GLU A 196 -0.03 23.96 -23.43
N LYS A 197 -0.86 24.66 -24.21
CA LYS A 197 -1.02 24.42 -25.64
C LYS A 197 0.15 25.05 -26.40
N THR A 198 0.72 24.30 -27.33
CA THR A 198 1.78 24.75 -28.25
C THR A 198 1.28 24.73 -29.70
N ASN A 199 2.06 25.27 -30.65
CA ASN A 199 1.66 25.27 -32.05
C ASN A 199 1.47 23.89 -32.68
N GLY A 200 2.02 22.84 -32.06
CA GLY A 200 1.98 21.47 -32.60
C GLY A 200 1.41 20.41 -31.65
N GLY A 201 0.86 20.83 -30.51
CA GLY A 201 0.36 19.93 -29.51
C GLY A 201 0.34 20.55 -28.11
N PHE A 202 0.94 19.86 -27.13
CA PHE A 202 0.97 20.30 -25.75
C PHE A 202 2.34 20.09 -25.10
N HIS A 203 2.71 21.04 -24.26
CA HIS A 203 3.78 20.90 -23.30
C HIS A 203 3.18 20.50 -21.96
N LEU A 204 3.62 19.38 -21.39
CA LEU A 204 3.15 18.83 -20.12
C LEU A 204 4.29 18.84 -19.12
N VAL A 205 3.99 19.14 -17.86
CA VAL A 205 4.94 18.97 -16.77
C VAL A 205 4.26 18.16 -15.66
N VAL A 206 4.91 17.08 -15.26
CA VAL A 206 4.57 16.27 -14.08
C VAL A 206 5.69 16.45 -13.06
N ALA A 207 5.36 16.97 -11.90
CA ALA A 207 6.31 17.16 -10.80
C ALA A 207 5.95 16.22 -9.65
N ILE A 208 6.90 15.38 -9.26
CA ILE A 208 6.76 14.42 -8.18
C ILE A 208 7.59 14.88 -6.98
N ALA A 209 7.05 14.78 -5.77
CA ALA A 209 7.75 15.09 -4.54
C ALA A 209 9.11 14.37 -4.47
N ASP A 210 10.20 15.11 -4.29
CA ASP A 210 11.56 14.55 -4.21
C ASP A 210 11.84 14.01 -2.81
N VAL A 211 11.25 12.87 -2.47
CA VAL A 211 11.42 12.18 -1.18
C VAL A 211 12.89 11.86 -0.91
N ALA A 212 13.66 11.52 -1.94
CA ALA A 212 15.09 11.23 -1.84
C ALA A 212 15.93 12.46 -1.43
N CYS A 213 15.35 13.66 -1.46
CA CYS A 213 15.98 14.86 -0.89
C CYS A 213 16.11 14.77 0.64
N TYR A 214 15.23 14.05 1.30
CA TYR A 214 15.12 13.93 2.75
C TYR A 214 15.52 12.54 3.25
N VAL A 215 15.15 11.49 2.56
CA VAL A 215 15.42 10.10 2.92
C VAL A 215 16.71 9.65 2.23
N LEU A 216 17.81 9.70 2.97
CA LEU A 216 19.13 9.36 2.43
C LEU A 216 19.37 7.85 2.52
N PRO A 217 20.05 7.25 1.52
CA PRO A 217 20.36 5.81 1.51
C PRO A 217 21.09 5.36 2.78
N GLY A 218 20.61 4.29 3.41
CA GLY A 218 21.20 3.70 4.61
C GLY A 218 20.90 4.43 5.93
N ALA A 219 20.12 5.51 5.91
CA ALA A 219 19.64 6.20 7.10
C ALA A 219 18.52 5.42 7.81
N GLU A 220 18.12 5.81 9.02
CA GLU A 220 17.05 5.13 9.77
C GLU A 220 15.69 5.22 9.03
N LEU A 221 15.42 6.38 8.44
CA LEU A 221 14.22 6.58 7.62
C LEU A 221 14.21 5.65 6.39
N ASP A 222 15.34 5.49 5.71
CA ASP A 222 15.47 4.61 4.54
C ASP A 222 15.26 3.14 4.92
N ARG A 223 15.93 2.68 5.98
CA ARG A 223 15.79 1.31 6.49
C ARG A 223 14.36 0.99 6.89
N GLU A 224 13.69 1.92 7.59
CA GLU A 224 12.30 1.72 7.99
C GLU A 224 11.34 1.76 6.80
N ALA A 225 11.54 2.68 5.84
CA ALA A 225 10.76 2.72 4.62
C ALA A 225 10.91 1.43 3.80
N TYR A 226 12.14 0.90 3.69
CA TYR A 226 12.41 -0.38 3.04
C TYR A 226 11.71 -1.54 3.75
N ARG A 227 11.75 -1.57 5.11
CA ARG A 227 11.08 -2.59 5.91
C ARG A 227 9.55 -2.57 5.74
N ARG A 228 8.94 -1.37 5.67
CA ARG A 228 7.50 -1.21 5.46
C ARG A 228 7.08 -1.52 4.02
N GLY A 229 7.86 -1.11 3.06
CA GLY A 229 7.66 -1.33 1.63
C GLY A 229 6.61 -0.44 0.97
N ASN A 230 5.53 -0.11 1.69
CA ASN A 230 4.44 0.76 1.23
C ASN A 230 3.68 1.39 2.40
N SER A 231 2.80 2.35 2.10
CA SER A 231 1.76 2.78 3.02
C SER A 231 0.55 1.85 2.93
N VAL A 232 -0.16 1.67 4.04
CA VAL A 232 -1.36 0.83 4.11
C VAL A 232 -2.56 1.69 4.45
N TYR A 233 -3.56 1.66 3.59
CA TYR A 233 -4.79 2.45 3.73
C TYR A 233 -5.94 1.55 4.15
N LEU A 234 -6.46 1.76 5.36
CA LEU A 234 -7.63 1.10 5.90
C LEU A 234 -8.76 2.12 6.06
N PRO A 235 -10.03 1.72 6.12
CA PRO A 235 -11.15 2.66 6.20
C PRO A 235 -11.07 3.68 7.34
N GLY A 236 -10.51 3.27 8.49
CA GLY A 236 -10.39 4.13 9.69
C GLY A 236 -8.97 4.52 10.05
N LEU A 237 -7.96 4.04 9.32
CA LEU A 237 -6.56 4.20 9.70
C LEU A 237 -5.65 4.18 8.48
N VAL A 238 -4.69 5.10 8.45
CA VAL A 238 -3.57 5.04 7.49
C VAL A 238 -2.30 4.72 8.26
N VAL A 239 -1.59 3.68 7.81
CA VAL A 239 -0.24 3.35 8.31
C VAL A 239 0.76 3.78 7.25
N PRO A 240 1.37 4.96 7.40
CA PRO A 240 2.23 5.50 6.35
C PRO A 240 3.60 4.80 6.30
N MET A 241 4.20 4.75 5.12
CA MET A 241 5.55 4.24 4.92
C MET A 241 6.60 5.16 5.56
N LEU A 242 6.36 6.46 5.56
CA LEU A 242 7.21 7.49 6.15
C LEU A 242 6.45 8.27 7.23
N PRO A 243 7.14 8.81 8.25
CA PRO A 243 6.50 9.66 9.27
C PRO A 243 5.74 10.85 8.65
N GLU A 244 4.61 11.21 9.25
CA GLU A 244 3.71 12.27 8.73
C GLU A 244 4.39 13.64 8.54
N ILE A 245 5.44 13.95 9.30
CA ILE A 245 6.24 15.16 9.10
C ILE A 245 6.87 15.21 7.70
N LEU A 246 7.13 14.04 7.09
CA LEU A 246 7.60 13.94 5.71
C LEU A 246 6.41 13.88 4.75
N SER A 247 5.54 12.88 4.89
CA SER A 247 4.47 12.64 3.92
C SER A 247 3.45 13.78 3.86
N ASN A 248 3.06 14.35 5.00
CA ASN A 248 2.02 15.36 5.06
C ASN A 248 2.57 16.80 5.07
N ASP A 249 3.89 17.01 5.19
CA ASP A 249 4.48 18.35 5.21
C ASP A 249 5.69 18.49 4.30
N LEU A 250 6.89 18.00 4.69
CA LEU A 250 8.14 18.32 3.98
C LEU A 250 8.13 17.86 2.52
N CYS A 251 7.62 16.67 2.23
CA CYS A 251 7.49 16.15 0.86
C CYS A 251 6.23 16.64 0.17
N SER A 252 5.13 16.85 0.90
CA SER A 252 3.84 17.23 0.33
C SER A 252 3.91 18.55 -0.45
N LEU A 253 3.47 18.53 -1.72
CA LEU A 253 3.49 19.67 -2.65
C LEU A 253 2.38 20.69 -2.32
N ARG A 254 2.38 21.18 -1.08
CA ARG A 254 1.37 22.06 -0.52
C ARG A 254 1.29 23.41 -1.23
N PRO A 255 0.09 23.95 -1.41
CA PRO A 255 -0.11 25.23 -2.12
C PRO A 255 0.67 26.37 -1.48
N GLY A 256 1.29 27.21 -2.30
CA GLY A 256 2.03 28.39 -1.86
C GLY A 256 3.38 28.08 -1.22
N LYS A 257 3.76 26.83 -1.00
CA LYS A 257 5.07 26.43 -0.46
C LYS A 257 6.01 26.02 -1.58
N ILE A 258 7.29 26.43 -1.47
CA ILE A 258 8.32 25.94 -2.36
C ILE A 258 8.73 24.56 -1.89
N ARG A 259 8.71 23.57 -2.79
CA ARG A 259 9.05 22.18 -2.51
C ARG A 259 10.01 21.62 -3.56
N PRO A 260 10.98 20.79 -3.15
CA PRO A 260 11.82 20.06 -4.10
C PRO A 260 10.99 18.97 -4.78
N CYS A 261 11.18 18.86 -6.09
CA CYS A 261 10.53 17.85 -6.90
C CYS A 261 11.48 17.25 -7.93
N LEU A 262 11.12 16.05 -8.42
CA LEU A 262 11.61 15.50 -9.66
C LEU A 262 10.56 15.80 -10.74
N ALA A 263 10.92 16.62 -11.71
CA ALA A 263 10.01 17.03 -12.76
C ALA A 263 10.28 16.26 -14.05
N CYS A 264 9.21 15.86 -14.75
CA CYS A 264 9.21 15.33 -16.09
C CYS A 264 8.53 16.35 -17.01
N SER A 265 9.29 16.98 -17.89
CA SER A 265 8.79 17.87 -18.94
C SER A 265 8.61 17.04 -20.22
N MET A 266 7.43 17.11 -20.84
CA MET A 266 7.07 16.29 -21.99
C MET A 266 6.47 17.15 -23.10
N GLN A 267 6.77 16.84 -24.36
CA GLN A 267 6.08 17.39 -25.52
C GLN A 267 5.26 16.28 -26.16
N ILE A 268 3.98 16.54 -26.36
CA ILE A 268 3.09 15.65 -27.12
C ILE A 268 2.51 16.37 -28.33
N ASP A 269 2.19 15.65 -29.40
CA ASP A 269 1.45 16.19 -30.53
C ASP A 269 -0.07 16.29 -30.26
N ASN A 270 -0.83 16.83 -31.21
CA ASN A 270 -2.30 16.95 -31.11
C ASN A 270 -3.01 15.59 -31.06
N ASP A 271 -2.32 14.52 -31.42
CA ASP A 271 -2.81 13.14 -31.37
C ASP A 271 -2.35 12.40 -30.11
N GLY A 272 -1.66 13.07 -29.18
CA GLY A 272 -1.21 12.52 -27.92
C GLY A 272 0.03 11.63 -28.01
N ASN A 273 0.77 11.65 -29.13
CA ASN A 273 2.01 10.90 -29.23
C ASN A 273 3.13 11.68 -28.52
N LEU A 274 3.91 10.99 -27.69
CA LEU A 274 5.06 11.55 -26.99
C LEU A 274 6.19 11.82 -27.97
N LEU A 275 6.53 13.09 -28.16
CA LEU A 275 7.58 13.56 -29.06
C LEU A 275 8.95 13.64 -28.39
N SER A 276 8.99 14.23 -27.20
CA SER A 276 10.22 14.36 -26.39
C SER A 276 9.89 14.42 -24.90
N TYR A 277 10.90 14.14 -24.08
CA TYR A 277 10.80 14.25 -22.63
C TYR A 277 12.15 14.54 -22.01
N GLU A 278 12.13 15.25 -20.87
CA GLU A 278 13.31 15.57 -20.09
C GLU A 278 13.00 15.47 -18.60
N PHE A 279 14.00 15.04 -17.81
CA PHE A 279 13.90 14.95 -16.35
C PHE A 279 14.88 15.90 -15.70
N CYS A 280 14.40 16.66 -14.72
CA CYS A 280 15.25 17.53 -13.92
C CYS A 280 14.84 17.46 -12.44
N ARG A 281 15.82 17.70 -11.56
CA ARG A 281 15.52 18.06 -10.17
C ARG A 281 15.17 19.53 -10.14
N ALA A 282 14.00 19.85 -9.58
CA ALA A 282 13.49 21.20 -9.61
C ALA A 282 12.98 21.68 -8.25
N LEU A 283 12.71 22.97 -8.16
CA LEU A 283 11.89 23.59 -7.13
C LEU A 283 10.58 24.01 -7.77
N MET A 284 9.48 23.60 -7.17
CA MET A 284 8.15 23.99 -7.62
C MET A 284 7.39 24.70 -6.50
N LYS A 285 6.34 25.42 -6.87
CA LYS A 285 5.38 26.04 -5.95
C LYS A 285 3.99 25.78 -6.48
N SER A 286 3.23 24.94 -5.79
CA SER A 286 1.85 24.64 -6.20
C SER A 286 1.01 25.92 -6.16
N ALA A 287 0.34 26.21 -7.27
CA ALA A 287 -0.57 27.35 -7.39
C ALA A 287 -1.88 27.13 -6.62
N ALA A 288 -2.34 25.87 -6.58
CA ALA A 288 -3.53 25.48 -5.86
C ALA A 288 -3.54 23.97 -5.55
N ARG A 289 -4.17 23.62 -4.43
CA ARG A 289 -4.66 22.26 -4.17
C ARG A 289 -6.11 22.22 -4.62
N LEU A 290 -6.40 21.39 -5.58
CA LEU A 290 -7.74 21.15 -6.11
C LEU A 290 -8.20 19.74 -5.75
N THR A 291 -9.51 19.54 -5.67
CA THR A 291 -10.09 18.21 -5.56
C THR A 291 -10.57 17.73 -6.93
N TYR A 292 -10.60 16.41 -7.13
CA TYR A 292 -11.15 15.84 -8.36
C TYR A 292 -12.57 16.38 -8.67
N ARG A 293 -13.39 16.53 -7.65
CA ARG A 293 -14.75 17.09 -7.77
C ARG A 293 -14.75 18.55 -8.19
N GLU A 294 -13.86 19.38 -7.64
CA GLU A 294 -13.76 20.81 -8.02
C GLU A 294 -13.33 20.97 -9.47
N VAL A 295 -12.34 20.18 -9.91
CA VAL A 295 -11.85 20.18 -11.30
C VAL A 295 -12.95 19.71 -12.25
N GLN A 296 -13.67 18.63 -11.91
CA GLN A 296 -14.81 18.15 -12.68
C GLN A 296 -15.93 19.20 -12.77
N ASN A 297 -16.31 19.78 -11.64
CA ASN A 297 -17.35 20.83 -11.60
C ASN A 297 -16.95 22.04 -12.45
N ALA A 298 -15.69 22.46 -12.41
CA ALA A 298 -15.22 23.57 -13.24
C ALA A 298 -15.30 23.26 -14.73
N PHE A 299 -14.98 22.03 -15.13
CA PHE A 299 -15.13 21.58 -16.52
C PHE A 299 -16.57 21.58 -16.98
N GLU A 300 -17.51 21.23 -16.09
CA GLU A 300 -18.96 21.27 -16.36
C GLU A 300 -19.58 22.68 -16.24
N GLY A 301 -18.76 23.71 -16.06
CA GLY A 301 -19.21 25.11 -15.99
C GLY A 301 -19.62 25.58 -14.60
N ARG A 302 -19.44 24.77 -13.56
CA ARG A 302 -19.71 25.12 -12.15
C ARG A 302 -18.41 25.54 -11.46
N HIS A 303 -18.07 26.82 -11.56
CA HIS A 303 -16.82 27.33 -11.03
C HIS A 303 -16.93 27.77 -9.57
N SER A 304 -15.95 27.38 -8.74
CA SER A 304 -15.68 28.04 -7.45
C SER A 304 -14.81 29.28 -7.68
N LEU A 305 -14.65 30.12 -6.66
CA LEU A 305 -13.75 31.29 -6.74
C LEU A 305 -12.32 30.88 -7.13
N GLN A 306 -11.84 29.76 -6.60
CA GLN A 306 -10.50 29.24 -6.88
C GLN A 306 -10.39 28.73 -8.31
N THR A 307 -11.32 27.90 -8.76
CA THR A 307 -11.28 27.28 -10.09
C THR A 307 -11.55 28.29 -11.20
N GLN A 308 -12.37 29.34 -10.95
CA GLN A 308 -12.63 30.40 -11.93
C GLN A 308 -11.35 31.12 -12.37
N GLY A 309 -10.45 31.44 -11.42
CA GLY A 309 -9.17 32.10 -11.73
C GLY A 309 -8.19 31.19 -12.47
N LEU A 310 -8.29 29.88 -12.29
CA LEU A 310 -7.38 28.88 -12.84
C LEU A 310 -7.94 28.19 -14.11
N PHE A 311 -9.20 28.42 -14.46
CA PHE A 311 -9.86 27.62 -15.49
C PHE A 311 -9.15 27.71 -16.83
N LYS A 312 -8.99 28.92 -17.37
CA LYS A 312 -8.41 29.14 -18.72
C LYS A 312 -6.92 28.83 -18.78
N THR A 313 -6.19 29.08 -17.70
CA THR A 313 -4.72 28.98 -17.68
C THR A 313 -4.20 27.63 -17.23
N VAL A 314 -5.01 26.83 -16.52
CA VAL A 314 -4.59 25.54 -15.95
C VAL A 314 -5.58 24.43 -16.29
N ILE A 315 -6.85 24.55 -15.85
CA ILE A 315 -7.80 23.43 -15.90
C ILE A 315 -8.16 23.07 -17.35
N GLN A 316 -8.47 24.06 -18.19
CA GLN A 316 -8.82 23.82 -19.59
C GLN A 316 -7.67 23.17 -20.37
N PRO A 317 -6.41 23.67 -20.30
CA PRO A 317 -5.27 23.00 -20.95
C PRO A 317 -5.04 21.57 -20.48
N LEU A 318 -5.25 21.27 -19.20
CA LEU A 318 -5.16 19.91 -18.66
C LEU A 318 -6.16 18.97 -19.34
N TYR A 319 -7.43 19.39 -19.50
CA TYR A 319 -8.43 18.59 -20.21
C TYR A 319 -8.12 18.44 -21.69
N GLU A 320 -7.68 19.51 -22.38
CA GLU A 320 -7.33 19.44 -23.80
C GLU A 320 -6.18 18.46 -24.04
N ALA A 321 -5.15 18.48 -23.19
CA ALA A 321 -4.03 17.56 -23.25
C ALA A 321 -4.46 16.12 -22.91
N TYR A 322 -5.31 15.95 -21.90
CA TYR A 322 -5.88 14.64 -21.55
C TYR A 322 -6.63 14.02 -22.72
N PHE A 323 -7.49 14.76 -23.43
CA PHE A 323 -8.20 14.21 -24.58
C PHE A 323 -7.25 13.78 -25.72
N ALA A 324 -6.13 14.47 -25.90
CA ALA A 324 -5.09 14.03 -26.86
C ALA A 324 -4.45 12.71 -26.40
N LEU A 325 -4.07 12.59 -25.12
CA LEU A 325 -3.49 11.37 -24.56
C LEU A 325 -4.47 10.19 -24.61
N ARG A 326 -5.74 10.42 -24.26
CA ARG A 326 -6.80 9.42 -24.35
C ARG A 326 -6.98 8.89 -25.78
N LYS A 327 -7.02 9.78 -26.76
CA LYS A 327 -7.07 9.39 -28.18
C LYS A 327 -5.90 8.49 -28.58
N ALA A 328 -4.68 8.78 -28.11
CA ALA A 328 -3.51 7.93 -28.33
C ALA A 328 -3.67 6.56 -27.62
N ARG A 329 -4.24 6.53 -26.41
CA ARG A 329 -4.52 5.31 -25.66
C ARG A 329 -5.52 4.41 -26.40
N GLU A 330 -6.61 4.96 -26.89
CA GLU A 330 -7.63 4.24 -27.68
C GLU A 330 -7.02 3.63 -28.94
N ARG A 331 -6.18 4.38 -29.67
CA ARG A 331 -5.48 3.86 -30.87
C ARG A 331 -4.52 2.71 -30.57
N ARG A 332 -3.95 2.67 -29.37
CA ARG A 332 -3.11 1.54 -28.94
C ARG A 332 -3.92 0.29 -28.57
N GLY A 333 -5.25 0.35 -28.56
CA GLY A 333 -6.12 -0.74 -28.19
C GLY A 333 -6.08 -1.07 -26.70
N SER A 334 -5.89 -0.07 -25.85
CA SER A 334 -5.94 -0.26 -24.39
C SER A 334 -7.33 -0.73 -23.97
N LEU A 335 -7.37 -1.76 -23.12
CA LEU A 335 -8.62 -2.25 -22.54
C LEU A 335 -9.09 -1.26 -21.47
N GLU A 336 -10.33 -0.80 -21.61
CA GLU A 336 -11.00 -0.01 -20.58
C GLU A 336 -11.68 -0.96 -19.59
N LEU A 337 -11.24 -0.91 -18.33
CA LEU A 337 -11.87 -1.60 -17.23
C LEU A 337 -12.46 -0.54 -16.31
N ASP A 338 -13.73 -0.68 -15.94
CA ASP A 338 -14.39 0.15 -14.93
C ASP A 338 -14.64 -0.69 -13.66
N PRO A 339 -13.57 -0.95 -12.86
CA PRO A 339 -13.72 -1.71 -11.62
C PRO A 339 -14.56 -0.91 -10.64
N VAL A 340 -15.53 -1.58 -10.01
CA VAL A 340 -16.32 -0.98 -8.94
C VAL A 340 -15.43 -0.83 -7.71
N GLU A 341 -14.97 0.38 -7.44
CA GLU A 341 -14.29 0.71 -6.20
C GLU A 341 -15.32 0.99 -5.11
N VAL A 342 -15.16 0.30 -3.96
CA VAL A 342 -16.04 0.46 -2.80
C VAL A 342 -15.44 1.46 -1.84
N LYS A 343 -16.19 2.52 -1.51
CA LYS A 343 -15.81 3.50 -0.49
C LYS A 343 -16.67 3.32 0.76
N VAL A 344 -15.99 3.15 1.90
CA VAL A 344 -16.62 3.13 3.22
C VAL A 344 -16.54 4.53 3.83
N LYS A 345 -17.68 5.10 4.22
CA LYS A 345 -17.72 6.36 4.96
C LYS A 345 -17.96 6.07 6.44
N LEU A 346 -17.13 6.68 7.29
CA LEU A 346 -17.21 6.58 8.74
C LEU A 346 -17.73 7.89 9.34
N ASP A 347 -18.39 7.80 10.50
CA ASP A 347 -18.70 8.96 11.33
C ASP A 347 -17.47 9.38 12.18
N ALA A 348 -17.61 10.47 12.94
CA ALA A 348 -16.55 10.94 13.83
C ALA A 348 -16.18 9.93 14.94
N GLY A 349 -17.05 8.97 15.26
CA GLY A 349 -16.81 7.88 16.19
C GLY A 349 -16.14 6.67 15.54
N GLY A 350 -15.97 6.67 14.20
CA GLY A 350 -15.44 5.55 13.44
C GLY A 350 -16.48 4.46 13.14
N ASN A 351 -17.79 4.73 13.25
CA ASN A 351 -18.82 3.79 12.86
C ASN A 351 -19.11 3.93 11.36
N ILE A 352 -19.47 2.82 10.73
CA ILE A 352 -19.81 2.82 9.30
C ILE A 352 -21.12 3.56 9.07
N LEU A 353 -21.08 4.71 8.40
CA LEU A 353 -22.24 5.46 7.98
C LEU A 353 -22.87 4.88 6.72
N CYS A 354 -22.04 4.60 5.72
CA CYS A 354 -22.46 3.94 4.49
C CYS A 354 -21.31 3.25 3.78
N VAL A 355 -21.67 2.26 2.99
CA VAL A 355 -20.80 1.59 2.03
C VAL A 355 -21.38 1.85 0.64
N GLY A 356 -20.62 2.46 -0.24
CA GLY A 356 -21.09 2.86 -1.55
C GLY A 356 -20.01 2.73 -2.61
N ARG A 357 -20.39 2.99 -3.86
CA ARG A 357 -19.43 3.09 -4.97
C ARG A 357 -18.67 4.41 -4.87
N ALA A 358 -17.35 4.37 -5.03
CA ALA A 358 -16.56 5.58 -5.22
C ALA A 358 -16.97 6.26 -6.53
N GLU A 359 -17.06 7.58 -6.52
CA GLU A 359 -17.30 8.34 -7.75
C GLU A 359 -15.98 8.43 -8.52
N HIS A 360 -16.04 8.10 -9.81
CA HIS A 360 -14.94 8.26 -10.74
C HIS A 360 -15.28 9.38 -11.72
N PHE A 361 -14.41 10.38 -11.83
CA PHE A 361 -14.59 11.56 -12.69
C PHE A 361 -13.52 11.58 -13.78
N LEU A 362 -13.77 12.31 -14.89
CA LEU A 362 -12.74 12.55 -15.90
C LEU A 362 -11.49 13.23 -15.31
N SER A 363 -11.65 13.98 -14.22
CA SER A 363 -10.53 14.60 -13.52
C SER A 363 -9.55 13.58 -12.90
N HIS A 364 -9.99 12.36 -12.53
CA HIS A 364 -9.10 11.26 -12.14
C HIS A 364 -8.29 10.79 -13.33
N GLU A 365 -8.94 10.62 -14.49
CA GLU A 365 -8.29 10.17 -15.71
C GLU A 365 -7.23 11.16 -16.23
N ILE A 366 -7.38 12.47 -15.96
CA ILE A 366 -6.33 13.46 -16.27
C ILE A 366 -5.04 13.10 -15.55
N VAL A 367 -5.11 12.94 -14.23
CA VAL A 367 -3.93 12.61 -13.42
C VAL A 367 -3.36 11.26 -13.83
N GLU A 368 -4.21 10.26 -14.06
CA GLU A 368 -3.80 8.92 -14.53
C GLU A 368 -3.00 8.98 -15.82
N GLU A 369 -3.52 9.67 -16.85
CA GLU A 369 -2.84 9.75 -18.16
C GLU A 369 -1.54 10.54 -18.08
N PHE A 370 -1.47 11.62 -17.29
CA PHE A 370 -0.25 12.37 -17.07
C PHE A 370 0.80 11.52 -16.35
N MET A 371 0.41 10.77 -15.33
CA MET A 371 1.29 9.86 -14.61
C MET A 371 1.76 8.70 -15.50
N ILE A 372 0.88 8.13 -16.33
CA ILE A 372 1.26 7.09 -17.30
C ILE A 372 2.29 7.65 -18.28
N ALA A 373 2.07 8.85 -18.84
CA ALA A 373 3.02 9.48 -19.75
C ALA A 373 4.40 9.73 -19.10
N ALA A 374 4.42 10.23 -17.86
CA ALA A 374 5.65 10.44 -17.10
C ALA A 374 6.35 9.10 -16.77
N ASN A 375 5.61 8.07 -16.38
CA ASN A 375 6.16 6.74 -16.11
C ASN A 375 6.75 6.07 -17.36
N VAL A 376 6.07 6.19 -18.51
CA VAL A 376 6.60 5.71 -19.80
C VAL A 376 7.88 6.46 -20.18
N SER A 377 7.92 7.76 -19.96
CA SER A 377 9.13 8.59 -20.21
C SER A 377 10.29 8.15 -19.31
N ALA A 378 10.03 7.89 -18.02
CA ALA A 378 11.02 7.40 -17.06
C ALA A 378 11.58 6.02 -17.47
N ALA A 379 10.70 5.09 -17.83
CA ALA A 379 11.11 3.77 -18.29
C ALA A 379 11.99 3.85 -19.54
N LYS A 380 11.59 4.63 -20.55
CA LYS A 380 12.37 4.88 -21.76
C LYS A 380 13.75 5.51 -21.45
N ARG A 381 13.79 6.46 -20.50
CA ARG A 381 15.04 7.10 -20.08
C ARG A 381 16.01 6.12 -19.46
N LEU A 382 15.53 5.27 -18.57
CA LEU A 382 16.36 4.25 -17.91
C LEU A 382 16.83 3.18 -18.90
N GLU A 383 15.97 2.72 -19.78
CA GLU A 383 16.30 1.76 -20.84
C GLU A 383 17.38 2.31 -21.79
N GLN A 384 17.24 3.56 -22.28
CA GLN A 384 18.23 4.23 -23.10
C GLN A 384 19.58 4.39 -22.39
N SER A 385 19.55 4.59 -21.07
CA SER A 385 20.76 4.70 -20.25
C SER A 385 21.40 3.34 -19.95
N LYS A 386 20.79 2.22 -20.37
CA LYS A 386 21.24 0.85 -20.12
C LYS A 386 21.44 0.54 -18.62
N LEU A 387 20.69 1.21 -17.77
CA LEU A 387 20.68 0.98 -16.33
C LEU A 387 19.71 -0.18 -16.00
N PRO A 388 20.01 -0.98 -14.96
CA PRO A 388 19.07 -1.97 -14.47
C PRO A 388 17.74 -1.30 -14.06
N VAL A 389 16.63 -1.84 -14.53
CA VAL A 389 15.28 -1.37 -14.20
C VAL A 389 14.33 -2.55 -14.06
N MET A 390 13.42 -2.47 -13.11
CA MET A 390 12.35 -3.45 -12.96
C MET A 390 11.16 -3.03 -13.82
N PHE A 391 10.82 -3.88 -14.81
CA PHE A 391 9.64 -3.69 -15.64
C PHE A 391 8.41 -4.33 -14.99
N ARG A 392 7.28 -3.65 -15.02
CA ARG A 392 6.00 -4.26 -14.73
C ARG A 392 5.53 -5.01 -15.98
N VAL A 393 5.47 -6.33 -15.89
CA VAL A 393 5.10 -7.21 -16.99
C VAL A 393 3.93 -8.10 -16.63
N HIS A 394 3.23 -8.56 -17.66
CA HIS A 394 2.17 -9.55 -17.56
C HIS A 394 2.36 -10.63 -18.64
N ASP A 395 2.22 -11.87 -18.25
CA ASP A 395 2.14 -12.98 -19.19
C ASP A 395 0.81 -12.98 -19.96
N LYS A 396 0.80 -13.67 -21.09
CA LYS A 396 -0.45 -13.91 -21.80
C LYS A 396 -1.40 -14.75 -20.93
N PRO A 397 -2.72 -14.56 -21.07
CA PRO A 397 -3.68 -15.42 -20.40
C PRO A 397 -3.45 -16.90 -20.74
N LEU A 398 -3.58 -17.77 -19.75
CA LEU A 398 -3.51 -19.21 -19.98
C LEU A 398 -4.65 -19.64 -20.92
N GLU A 399 -4.35 -20.54 -21.85
CA GLU A 399 -5.35 -21.04 -22.81
C GLU A 399 -6.58 -21.66 -22.14
N GLU A 400 -6.39 -22.32 -21.00
CA GLU A 400 -7.50 -22.88 -20.21
C GLU A 400 -8.45 -21.78 -19.72
N LYS A 401 -7.91 -20.67 -19.19
CA LYS A 401 -8.73 -19.53 -18.77
C LYS A 401 -9.49 -18.88 -19.93
N LEU A 402 -8.88 -18.84 -21.12
CA LEU A 402 -9.57 -18.35 -22.32
C LEU A 402 -10.70 -19.30 -22.75
N LYS A 403 -10.49 -20.62 -22.66
CA LYS A 403 -11.54 -21.62 -22.91
C LYS A 403 -12.71 -21.54 -21.92
N ASP A 404 -12.39 -21.31 -20.62
CA ASP A 404 -13.41 -21.11 -19.58
C ASP A 404 -14.18 -19.79 -19.75
N PHE A 405 -13.55 -18.79 -20.35
CA PHE A 405 -14.18 -17.48 -20.61
C PHE A 405 -15.11 -17.50 -21.84
N ALA A 406 -14.84 -18.35 -22.83
CA ALA A 406 -15.62 -18.42 -24.05
C ALA A 406 -17.13 -18.69 -23.83
N PRO A 407 -17.56 -19.60 -22.91
CA PRO A 407 -18.98 -19.80 -22.62
C PRO A 407 -19.67 -18.55 -22.07
N LEU A 408 -18.96 -17.75 -21.28
CA LEU A 408 -19.48 -16.49 -20.77
C LEU A 408 -19.73 -15.50 -21.91
N LEU A 409 -18.79 -15.34 -22.84
CA LEU A 409 -18.96 -14.47 -24.02
C LEU A 409 -20.16 -14.94 -24.87
N HIS A 410 -20.27 -16.23 -25.11
CA HIS A 410 -21.44 -16.80 -25.82
C HIS A 410 -22.77 -16.49 -25.12
N SER A 411 -22.80 -16.52 -23.76
CA SER A 411 -24.02 -16.20 -23.00
C SER A 411 -24.40 -14.72 -23.10
N LEU A 412 -23.42 -13.86 -23.41
CA LEU A 412 -23.59 -12.41 -23.62
C LEU A 412 -23.81 -12.03 -25.09
N HIS A 413 -23.95 -13.04 -25.97
CA HIS A 413 -24.09 -12.86 -27.42
C HIS A 413 -22.90 -12.10 -28.07
N MET A 414 -21.70 -12.29 -27.54
CA MET A 414 -20.44 -11.70 -28.04
C MET A 414 -19.60 -12.75 -28.81
#